data_b00e3a08c056b53d22395562cdf962fb
#
_entry.id   b00e3a08c056b53d22395562cdf962fb
#
_cell.length_a   1.000
_cell.length_b   1.000
_cell.length_c   1.000
_cell.angle_alpha   90.00
_cell.angle_beta   90.00
_cell.angle_gamma   90.00
#
_symmetry.space_group_name_H-M   'P 1'
#
loop_
_entity.id
_entity.type
_entity.pdbx_description
1 polymer ?
#
loop_
_entity_poly.entity_id
_entity_poly.type
_entity_poly.pdbx_seq_one_letter_code
_entity_poly.pdbx_strand_id
1 'polypeptide(L)'
;MPLESTPQTTLRTAFNSVISGCALHALPAACFTVFRRMRAASVRFDAVTLLALVPAAPRSAVPQVRALAARAGLASETSVANCLISTYARGGAAGAALARRVFDEMPLASRDLVSWNAVLSAHAQNGLAVDALKLYRRMRGPDGGGVEPDAVTLVGVLSSCAHLGARGVGFDVERYVRERLLGFRTNVQLCNALINFHARCGSLPRAQKLFNEMPRRSIVSWTALITGYGIHGHGDVAVSLFERMVSEGIRPDNVVMVGLLSACSHAGMYDEGRRYFSIMESAYKLRPTLEHYTCMVDLLGRAGRLGEARELISSMPMAADGAVWGALLGACKIHKNAEVGEEAFQQIVELEPSNVGYYVLMSNIYTDTGQLDGVARVRAKMRERGLKKEPGCSYAKRIYELVIRLEQMVKEKPGARESGAAEGGAEKAAAQPL
;
A
#
# COMPACT_ATOMS: atom_id res chain seq x y z
N MET A 1 -27.52 44.52 5.99
CA MET A 1 -27.04 45.15 4.75
C MET A 1 -26.32 44.07 3.96
N PRO A 2 -26.76 43.69 2.73
CA PRO A 2 -26.02 42.79 1.88
C PRO A 2 -24.75 43.51 1.45
N LEU A 3 -23.58 42.84 1.69
CA LEU A 3 -22.28 43.27 1.18
C LEU A 3 -22.38 43.31 -0.35
N GLU A 4 -22.38 44.47 -0.95
CA GLU A 4 -22.24 44.67 -2.39
C GLU A 4 -20.93 43.96 -2.83
N SER A 5 -21.05 42.87 -3.55
CA SER A 5 -19.92 42.16 -4.13
C SER A 5 -19.26 43.11 -5.14
N THR A 6 -17.99 43.45 -4.92
CA THR A 6 -17.25 44.26 -5.88
C THR A 6 -17.23 43.55 -7.24
N PRO A 7 -17.22 44.27 -8.40
CA PRO A 7 -17.21 43.65 -9.73
C PRO A 7 -16.12 42.60 -9.92
N GLN A 8 -14.98 42.78 -9.26
CA GLN A 8 -13.89 41.80 -9.26
C GLN A 8 -14.23 40.49 -8.53
N THR A 9 -15.03 40.56 -7.44
CA THR A 9 -15.43 39.37 -6.67
C THR A 9 -16.41 38.52 -7.47
N THR A 10 -17.39 39.15 -8.12
CA THR A 10 -18.36 38.50 -9.00
C THR A 10 -17.66 37.81 -10.20
N LEU A 11 -16.70 38.49 -10.82
CA LEU A 11 -15.97 37.98 -11.94
C LEU A 11 -15.06 36.79 -11.53
N ARG A 12 -14.41 36.88 -10.35
CA ARG A 12 -13.63 35.76 -9.77
C ARG A 12 -14.50 34.54 -9.52
N THR A 13 -15.68 34.71 -8.95
CA THR A 13 -16.62 33.61 -8.69
C THR A 13 -17.04 32.91 -9.99
N ALA A 14 -17.32 33.70 -11.04
CA ALA A 14 -17.66 33.17 -12.36
C ALA A 14 -16.51 32.33 -12.95
N PHE A 15 -15.27 32.85 -12.90
CA PHE A 15 -14.11 32.08 -13.35
C PHE A 15 -13.92 30.79 -12.54
N ASN A 16 -14.03 30.86 -11.20
CA ASN A 16 -13.91 29.70 -10.33
C ASN A 16 -14.98 28.62 -10.66
N SER A 17 -16.22 29.03 -10.91
CA SER A 17 -17.30 28.12 -11.29
C SER A 17 -17.00 27.40 -12.59
N VAL A 18 -16.49 28.09 -13.61
CA VAL A 18 -16.14 27.53 -14.90
C VAL A 18 -14.92 26.57 -14.77
N ILE A 19 -13.88 26.99 -14.02
CA ILE A 19 -12.70 26.14 -13.78
C ILE A 19 -13.09 24.86 -13.04
N SER A 20 -13.92 24.99 -11.99
CA SER A 20 -14.42 23.84 -11.23
C SER A 20 -15.26 22.90 -12.08
N GLY A 21 -16.14 23.46 -12.94
CA GLY A 21 -16.91 22.68 -13.90
C GLY A 21 -16.02 21.90 -14.89
N CYS A 22 -15.00 22.56 -15.44
CA CYS A 22 -14.03 21.89 -16.30
C CYS A 22 -13.24 20.78 -15.57
N ALA A 23 -12.88 21.01 -14.30
CA ALA A 23 -12.19 20.01 -13.47
C ALA A 23 -13.08 18.78 -13.18
N LEU A 24 -14.35 18.99 -12.86
CA LEU A 24 -15.32 17.93 -12.63
C LEU A 24 -15.55 17.05 -13.87
N HIS A 25 -15.49 17.65 -15.06
CA HIS A 25 -15.61 16.91 -16.33
C HIS A 25 -14.29 16.39 -16.88
N ALA A 26 -13.22 16.38 -16.06
CA ALA A 26 -11.90 15.91 -16.44
C ALA A 26 -11.33 16.56 -17.70
N LEU A 27 -11.51 17.89 -17.84
CA LEU A 27 -11.04 18.70 -18.96
C LEU A 27 -9.85 19.61 -18.57
N PRO A 28 -8.65 19.05 -18.31
CA PRO A 28 -7.51 19.80 -17.76
C PRO A 28 -7.08 20.95 -18.67
N ALA A 29 -7.05 20.76 -19.98
CA ALA A 29 -6.67 21.81 -20.94
C ALA A 29 -7.62 23.02 -20.87
N ALA A 30 -8.92 22.78 -20.74
CA ALA A 30 -9.93 23.83 -20.58
C ALA A 30 -9.73 24.58 -19.25
N CYS A 31 -9.48 23.86 -18.13
CA CYS A 31 -9.19 24.48 -16.84
C CYS A 31 -8.05 25.48 -16.94
N PHE A 32 -6.93 25.10 -17.55
CA PHE A 32 -5.76 25.98 -17.68
C PHE A 32 -5.98 27.10 -18.70
N THR A 33 -6.82 26.90 -19.72
CA THR A 33 -7.18 27.95 -20.66
C THR A 33 -8.04 29.01 -20.00
N VAL A 34 -9.05 28.63 -19.23
CA VAL A 34 -9.89 29.56 -18.46
C VAL A 34 -9.07 30.30 -17.41
N PHE A 35 -8.17 29.60 -16.72
CA PHE A 35 -7.25 30.20 -15.75
C PHE A 35 -6.32 31.24 -16.39
N ARG A 36 -5.79 31.00 -17.59
CA ARG A 36 -4.99 31.98 -18.32
C ARG A 36 -5.82 33.22 -18.69
N ARG A 37 -7.08 33.04 -19.10
CA ARG A 37 -8.01 34.14 -19.37
C ARG A 37 -8.31 34.96 -18.09
N MET A 38 -8.53 34.30 -16.95
CA MET A 38 -8.69 34.93 -15.64
C MET A 38 -7.50 35.85 -15.32
N ARG A 39 -6.29 35.37 -15.52
CA ARG A 39 -5.06 36.13 -15.29
C ARG A 39 -4.91 37.30 -16.30
N ALA A 40 -5.23 37.10 -17.56
CA ALA A 40 -5.18 38.11 -18.59
C ALA A 40 -6.20 39.26 -18.31
N ALA A 41 -7.34 38.91 -17.72
CA ALA A 41 -8.33 39.90 -17.25
C ALA A 41 -7.94 40.56 -15.91
N SER A 42 -6.71 40.33 -15.41
CA SER A 42 -6.22 40.89 -14.15
C SER A 42 -7.06 40.51 -12.93
N VAL A 43 -7.84 39.42 -13.01
CA VAL A 43 -8.63 38.90 -11.89
C VAL A 43 -7.72 38.08 -10.98
N ARG A 44 -7.67 38.42 -9.70
CA ARG A 44 -6.90 37.73 -8.70
C ARG A 44 -7.52 36.36 -8.42
N PHE A 45 -6.74 35.31 -8.54
CA PHE A 45 -7.14 33.96 -8.15
C PHE A 45 -7.00 33.77 -6.62
N ASP A 46 -7.74 32.83 -6.07
CA ASP A 46 -7.80 32.48 -4.65
C ASP A 46 -7.59 30.97 -4.41
N ALA A 47 -7.77 30.54 -3.17
CA ALA A 47 -7.68 29.13 -2.81
C ALA A 47 -8.67 28.25 -3.60
N VAL A 48 -9.90 28.74 -3.84
CA VAL A 48 -10.93 28.00 -4.60
C VAL A 48 -10.46 27.72 -6.02
N THR A 49 -9.82 28.71 -6.66
CA THR A 49 -9.21 28.54 -7.98
C THR A 49 -8.16 27.43 -7.95
N LEU A 50 -7.29 27.42 -6.93
CA LEU A 50 -6.22 26.43 -6.81
C LEU A 50 -6.75 25.03 -6.48
N LEU A 51 -7.79 24.90 -5.65
CA LEU A 51 -8.44 23.63 -5.33
C LEU A 51 -9.03 22.94 -6.57
N ALA A 52 -9.45 23.71 -7.58
CA ALA A 52 -9.89 23.16 -8.86
C ALA A 52 -8.72 22.86 -9.82
N LEU A 53 -7.69 23.72 -9.86
CA LEU A 53 -6.56 23.58 -10.78
C LEU A 53 -5.58 22.48 -10.40
N VAL A 54 -5.27 22.33 -9.09
CA VAL A 54 -4.26 21.38 -8.61
C VAL A 54 -4.60 19.94 -8.98
N PRO A 55 -5.83 19.42 -8.72
CA PRO A 55 -6.20 18.06 -9.11
C PRO A 55 -6.28 17.84 -10.62
N ALA A 56 -6.60 18.90 -11.38
CA ALA A 56 -6.68 18.85 -12.84
C ALA A 56 -5.30 18.96 -13.52
N ALA A 57 -4.25 19.35 -12.79
CA ALA A 57 -2.92 19.52 -13.36
C ALA A 57 -2.30 18.19 -13.77
N PRO A 58 -1.72 18.09 -14.98
CA PRO A 58 -0.84 16.96 -15.32
C PRO A 58 0.35 16.94 -14.35
N ARG A 59 0.88 15.75 -14.06
CA ARG A 59 1.95 15.56 -13.05
C ARG A 59 3.12 16.53 -13.23
N SER A 60 3.53 16.78 -14.47
CA SER A 60 4.61 17.71 -14.83
C SER A 60 4.29 19.19 -14.50
N ALA A 61 3.02 19.56 -14.41
CA ALA A 61 2.58 20.94 -14.14
C ALA A 61 2.30 21.21 -12.65
N VAL A 62 2.17 20.20 -11.81
CA VAL A 62 1.91 20.38 -10.36
C VAL A 62 2.98 21.25 -9.68
N PRO A 63 4.30 21.09 -9.94
CA PRO A 63 5.31 21.97 -9.36
C PRO A 63 5.15 23.45 -9.76
N GLN A 64 4.72 23.74 -11.00
CA GLN A 64 4.47 25.12 -11.45
C GLN A 64 3.24 25.72 -10.75
N VAL A 65 2.16 24.94 -10.58
CA VAL A 65 0.97 25.37 -9.84
C VAL A 65 1.32 25.62 -8.37
N ARG A 66 2.14 24.78 -7.75
CA ARG A 66 2.66 24.99 -6.39
C ARG A 66 3.48 26.28 -6.28
N ALA A 67 4.40 26.51 -7.23
CA ALA A 67 5.20 27.73 -7.26
C ALA A 67 4.31 29.00 -7.43
N LEU A 68 3.23 28.87 -8.19
CA LEU A 68 2.24 29.93 -8.34
C LEU A 68 1.49 30.19 -7.03
N ALA A 69 1.05 29.13 -6.34
CA ALA A 69 0.42 29.22 -5.03
C ALA A 69 1.34 29.90 -3.99
N ALA A 70 2.63 29.54 -3.99
CA ALA A 70 3.62 30.13 -3.10
C ALA A 70 3.80 31.64 -3.34
N ARG A 71 3.91 32.06 -4.61
CA ARG A 71 4.03 33.48 -4.97
C ARG A 71 2.78 34.32 -4.62
N ALA A 72 1.63 33.66 -4.58
CA ALA A 72 0.38 34.30 -4.20
C ALA A 72 0.13 34.29 -2.67
N GLY A 73 1.02 33.69 -1.87
CA GLY A 73 0.85 33.54 -0.43
C GLY A 73 -0.20 32.49 -0.03
N LEU A 74 -0.68 31.68 -0.99
CA LEU A 74 -1.76 30.70 -0.77
C LEU A 74 -1.25 29.29 -0.46
N ALA A 75 0.06 29.04 -0.58
CA ALA A 75 0.63 27.70 -0.38
C ALA A 75 0.55 27.23 1.09
N SER A 76 0.48 28.14 2.04
CA SER A 76 0.36 27.84 3.47
C SER A 76 -1.09 27.68 3.94
N GLU A 77 -2.07 27.96 3.08
CA GLU A 77 -3.47 27.67 3.41
C GLU A 77 -3.68 26.15 3.49
N THR A 78 -4.26 25.69 4.60
CA THR A 78 -4.43 24.27 4.90
C THR A 78 -5.14 23.50 3.77
N SER A 79 -6.19 24.08 3.21
CA SER A 79 -6.95 23.47 2.10
C SER A 79 -6.10 23.27 0.84
N VAL A 80 -5.29 24.27 0.46
CA VAL A 80 -4.40 24.22 -0.71
C VAL A 80 -3.26 23.24 -0.47
N ALA A 81 -2.65 23.25 0.71
CA ALA A 81 -1.60 22.32 1.10
C ALA A 81 -2.12 20.87 1.06
N ASN A 82 -3.29 20.59 1.65
CA ASN A 82 -3.91 19.26 1.64
C ASN A 82 -4.23 18.78 0.21
N CYS A 83 -4.68 19.67 -0.65
CA CYS A 83 -4.92 19.39 -2.06
C CYS A 83 -3.63 19.06 -2.82
N LEU A 84 -2.54 19.80 -2.56
CA LEU A 84 -1.20 19.51 -3.12
C LEU A 84 -0.67 18.17 -2.63
N ILE A 85 -0.75 17.87 -1.32
CA ILE A 85 -0.33 16.58 -0.74
C ILE A 85 -1.06 15.43 -1.43
N SER A 86 -2.38 15.49 -1.52
CA SER A 86 -3.21 14.46 -2.14
C SER A 86 -2.92 14.29 -3.65
N THR A 87 -2.58 15.38 -4.34
CA THR A 87 -2.23 15.34 -5.77
C THR A 87 -0.85 14.74 -5.98
N TYR A 88 0.14 15.11 -5.17
CA TYR A 88 1.46 14.50 -5.23
C TYR A 88 1.43 13.02 -4.85
N ALA A 89 0.58 12.60 -3.91
CA ALA A 89 0.44 11.20 -3.49
C ALA A 89 0.21 10.21 -4.65
N ARG A 90 -0.45 10.67 -5.73
CA ARG A 90 -0.67 9.88 -6.96
C ARG A 90 0.59 9.66 -7.80
N GLY A 91 1.72 10.25 -7.43
CA GLY A 91 3.00 10.22 -8.16
C GLY A 91 3.95 9.08 -7.79
N GLY A 92 3.50 8.03 -7.08
CA GLY A 92 4.37 6.96 -6.60
C GLY A 92 5.26 7.41 -5.43
N ALA A 93 6.35 6.69 -5.18
CA ALA A 93 7.27 6.98 -4.08
C ALA A 93 7.89 8.39 -4.16
N ALA A 94 8.28 8.83 -5.37
CA ALA A 94 8.78 10.19 -5.59
C ALA A 94 7.70 11.26 -5.27
N GLY A 95 6.46 10.98 -5.64
CA GLY A 95 5.32 11.84 -5.31
C GLY A 95 5.06 11.91 -3.81
N ALA A 96 5.15 10.79 -3.09
CA ALA A 96 5.02 10.76 -1.64
C ALA A 96 6.11 11.61 -0.94
N ALA A 97 7.34 11.61 -1.46
CA ALA A 97 8.42 12.48 -0.95
C ALA A 97 8.09 13.97 -1.14
N LEU A 98 7.50 14.36 -2.29
CA LEU A 98 7.02 15.72 -2.53
C LEU A 98 5.84 16.09 -1.63
N ALA A 99 4.89 15.17 -1.44
CA ALA A 99 3.77 15.33 -0.51
C ALA A 99 4.28 15.58 0.92
N ARG A 100 5.28 14.81 1.35
CA ARG A 100 5.93 14.98 2.64
C ARG A 100 6.57 16.37 2.79
N ARG A 101 7.26 16.83 1.76
CA ARG A 101 7.87 18.16 1.76
C ARG A 101 6.84 19.28 1.92
N VAL A 102 5.71 19.20 1.20
CA VAL A 102 4.62 20.17 1.37
C VAL A 102 4.10 20.15 2.81
N PHE A 103 3.87 18.96 3.36
CA PHE A 103 3.41 18.81 4.74
C PHE A 103 4.40 19.38 5.77
N ASP A 104 5.70 19.16 5.60
CA ASP A 104 6.72 19.65 6.54
C ASP A 104 6.91 21.18 6.45
N GLU A 105 6.57 21.81 5.32
CA GLU A 105 6.56 23.26 5.15
C GLU A 105 5.31 23.92 5.77
N MET A 106 4.23 23.16 6.07
CA MET A 106 3.06 23.70 6.74
C MET A 106 3.41 24.13 8.18
N PRO A 107 2.92 25.31 8.63
CA PRO A 107 3.00 25.67 10.05
C PRO A 107 2.34 24.60 10.92
N LEU A 108 2.90 24.33 12.09
CA LEU A 108 2.40 23.27 12.99
C LEU A 108 0.91 23.50 13.34
N ALA A 109 0.54 24.74 13.62
CA ALA A 109 -0.85 25.14 13.94
C ALA A 109 -1.84 24.93 12.78
N SER A 110 -1.34 24.80 11.54
CA SER A 110 -2.17 24.59 10.34
C SER A 110 -2.27 23.09 9.96
N ARG A 111 -1.57 22.20 10.66
CA ARG A 111 -1.61 20.76 10.42
C ARG A 111 -2.80 20.13 11.13
N ASP A 112 -3.92 20.04 10.43
CA ASP A 112 -5.12 19.39 10.94
C ASP A 112 -5.10 17.87 10.71
N LEU A 113 -6.15 17.18 11.15
CA LEU A 113 -6.31 15.72 10.96
C LEU A 113 -6.30 15.35 9.46
N VAL A 114 -6.86 16.20 8.60
CA VAL A 114 -6.90 15.96 7.14
C VAL A 114 -5.48 16.01 6.56
N SER A 115 -4.65 16.95 6.99
CA SER A 115 -3.23 17.06 6.58
C SER A 115 -2.44 15.82 6.96
N TRP A 116 -2.62 15.34 8.21
CA TRP A 116 -1.98 14.12 8.67
C TRP A 116 -2.46 12.88 7.90
N ASN A 117 -3.77 12.75 7.67
CA ASN A 117 -4.33 11.64 6.90
C ASN A 117 -3.84 11.65 5.46
N ALA A 118 -3.74 12.81 4.83
CA ALA A 118 -3.27 12.94 3.46
C ALA A 118 -1.81 12.46 3.31
N VAL A 119 -0.90 12.91 4.19
CA VAL A 119 0.52 12.54 4.10
C VAL A 119 0.75 11.08 4.52
N LEU A 120 0.04 10.56 5.52
CA LEU A 120 0.09 9.16 5.93
C LEU A 120 -0.39 8.24 4.80
N SER A 121 -1.55 8.55 4.21
CA SER A 121 -2.09 7.80 3.08
C SER A 121 -1.16 7.82 1.87
N ALA A 122 -0.53 8.98 1.58
CA ALA A 122 0.46 9.10 0.53
C ALA A 122 1.63 8.12 0.69
N HIS A 123 2.12 7.93 1.91
CA HIS A 123 3.21 7.00 2.19
C HIS A 123 2.73 5.54 2.20
N ALA A 124 1.61 5.25 2.87
CA ALA A 124 1.08 3.90 2.96
C ALA A 124 0.73 3.31 1.58
N GLN A 125 0.06 4.09 0.71
CA GLN A 125 -0.35 3.66 -0.62
C GLN A 125 0.81 3.50 -1.61
N ASN A 126 1.92 4.18 -1.39
CA ASN A 126 3.10 4.12 -2.25
C ASN A 126 4.19 3.17 -1.71
N GLY A 127 3.85 2.24 -0.82
CA GLY A 127 4.77 1.23 -0.31
C GLY A 127 5.80 1.73 0.71
N LEU A 128 5.72 3.00 1.13
CA LEU A 128 6.61 3.62 2.11
C LEU A 128 6.11 3.38 3.54
N ALA A 129 5.82 2.12 3.86
CA ALA A 129 5.17 1.71 5.11
C ALA A 129 5.95 2.14 6.36
N VAL A 130 7.29 2.08 6.32
CA VAL A 130 8.17 2.53 7.41
C VAL A 130 7.97 4.02 7.71
N ASP A 131 7.94 4.84 6.68
CA ASP A 131 7.80 6.29 6.85
C ASP A 131 6.37 6.67 7.25
N ALA A 132 5.37 5.89 6.81
CA ALA A 132 4.00 6.03 7.31
C ALA A 132 3.91 5.78 8.84
N LEU A 133 4.59 4.74 9.36
CA LEU A 133 4.63 4.47 10.81
C LEU A 133 5.39 5.56 11.58
N LYS A 134 6.48 6.12 11.02
CA LYS A 134 7.17 7.28 11.62
C LYS A 134 6.27 8.51 11.68
N LEU A 135 5.49 8.77 10.62
CA LEU A 135 4.53 9.87 10.57
C LEU A 135 3.43 9.70 11.63
N TYR A 136 2.84 8.50 11.72
CA TYR A 136 1.82 8.20 12.73
C TYR A 136 2.32 8.46 14.15
N ARG A 137 3.56 8.09 14.41
CA ARG A 137 4.19 8.32 15.69
C ARG A 137 4.42 9.80 15.98
N ARG A 138 4.90 10.56 14.98
CA ARG A 138 5.04 12.01 15.06
C ARG A 138 3.70 12.69 15.33
N MET A 139 2.62 12.24 14.65
CA MET A 139 1.25 12.75 14.84
C MET A 139 0.81 12.64 16.31
N ARG A 140 1.09 11.50 16.97
CA ARG A 140 0.71 11.25 18.36
C ARG A 140 1.68 11.83 19.40
N GLY A 141 2.86 12.24 18.97
CA GLY A 141 3.88 12.84 19.82
C GLY A 141 3.69 14.34 20.02
N PRO A 142 4.53 14.96 20.87
CA PRO A 142 4.48 16.40 21.13
C PRO A 142 4.65 17.24 19.87
N ASP A 143 5.47 16.78 18.92
CA ASP A 143 5.72 17.46 17.65
C ASP A 143 4.53 17.38 16.66
N GLY A 144 3.53 16.60 16.96
CA GLY A 144 2.33 16.42 16.15
C GLY A 144 1.13 17.24 16.59
N GLY A 145 1.25 17.99 17.69
CA GLY A 145 0.14 18.77 18.26
C GLY A 145 -0.92 17.93 18.97
N GLY A 146 -0.62 16.64 19.26
CA GLY A 146 -1.54 15.75 19.98
C GLY A 146 -2.82 15.42 19.20
N VAL A 147 -2.76 15.46 17.86
CA VAL A 147 -3.92 15.17 17.02
C VAL A 147 -4.34 13.70 17.19
N GLU A 148 -5.58 13.48 17.58
CA GLU A 148 -6.15 12.13 17.77
C GLU A 148 -6.39 11.47 16.39
N PRO A 149 -5.93 10.21 16.19
CA PRO A 149 -6.16 9.50 14.94
C PRO A 149 -7.63 9.05 14.81
N ASP A 150 -8.16 9.17 13.61
CA ASP A 150 -9.46 8.67 13.23
C ASP A 150 -9.37 7.31 12.50
N ALA A 151 -10.52 6.80 12.03
CA ALA A 151 -10.57 5.54 11.29
C ALA A 151 -9.72 5.57 10.02
N VAL A 152 -9.63 6.71 9.32
CA VAL A 152 -8.83 6.85 8.08
C VAL A 152 -7.34 6.74 8.40
N THR A 153 -6.89 7.45 9.43
CA THR A 153 -5.51 7.33 9.94
C THR A 153 -5.16 5.87 10.22
N LEU A 154 -6.03 5.18 10.98
CA LEU A 154 -5.77 3.83 11.47
C LEU A 154 -5.81 2.78 10.35
N VAL A 155 -6.62 2.97 9.31
CA VAL A 155 -6.60 2.12 8.10
C VAL A 155 -5.22 2.19 7.42
N GLY A 156 -4.66 3.39 7.23
CA GLY A 156 -3.32 3.56 6.64
C GLY A 156 -2.21 2.95 7.49
N VAL A 157 -2.30 3.12 8.81
CA VAL A 157 -1.33 2.54 9.78
C VAL A 157 -1.40 1.02 9.79
N LEU A 158 -2.61 0.43 9.86
CA LEU A 158 -2.81 -1.04 9.82
C LEU A 158 -2.33 -1.65 8.51
N SER A 159 -2.58 -0.98 7.38
CA SER A 159 -2.05 -1.40 6.08
C SER A 159 -0.51 -1.44 6.08
N SER A 160 0.12 -0.41 6.65
CA SER A 160 1.58 -0.36 6.80
C SER A 160 2.11 -1.44 7.75
N CYS A 161 1.41 -1.70 8.87
CA CYS A 161 1.75 -2.79 9.79
C CYS A 161 1.63 -4.17 9.12
N ALA A 162 0.59 -4.38 8.32
CA ALA A 162 0.37 -5.62 7.57
C ALA A 162 1.49 -5.87 6.55
N HIS A 163 1.95 -4.79 5.88
CA HIS A 163 3.04 -4.87 4.91
C HIS A 163 4.40 -5.19 5.54
N LEU A 164 4.68 -4.64 6.71
CA LEU A 164 5.95 -4.81 7.42
C LEU A 164 5.98 -5.98 8.40
N GLY A 165 4.83 -6.60 8.70
CA GLY A 165 4.72 -7.56 9.79
C GLY A 165 4.89 -6.91 11.18
N ALA A 166 4.62 -5.62 11.31
CA ALA A 166 4.80 -4.85 12.55
C ALA A 166 3.69 -5.16 13.57
N ARG A 167 3.77 -6.33 14.19
CA ARG A 167 2.73 -6.88 15.10
C ARG A 167 2.47 -5.98 16.30
N GLY A 168 3.52 -5.50 16.98
CA GLY A 168 3.39 -4.70 18.19
C GLY A 168 2.58 -3.42 17.95
N VAL A 169 2.96 -2.64 16.92
CA VAL A 169 2.24 -1.42 16.56
C VAL A 169 0.79 -1.72 16.15
N GLY A 170 0.57 -2.78 15.38
CA GLY A 170 -0.78 -3.15 14.94
C GLY A 170 -1.69 -3.57 16.10
N PHE A 171 -1.18 -4.30 17.09
CA PHE A 171 -1.94 -4.64 18.29
C PHE A 171 -2.23 -3.42 19.18
N ASP A 172 -1.31 -2.45 19.27
CA ASP A 172 -1.57 -1.19 19.96
C ASP A 172 -2.66 -0.38 19.27
N VAL A 173 -2.67 -0.38 17.93
CA VAL A 173 -3.75 0.22 17.14
C VAL A 173 -5.08 -0.50 17.39
N GLU A 174 -5.11 -1.83 17.36
CA GLU A 174 -6.34 -2.59 17.68
C GLU A 174 -6.87 -2.25 19.08
N ARG A 175 -5.99 -2.19 20.08
CA ARG A 175 -6.36 -1.79 21.44
C ARG A 175 -6.98 -0.39 21.45
N TYR A 176 -6.33 0.58 20.81
CA TYR A 176 -6.85 1.94 20.69
C TYR A 176 -8.24 1.97 20.01
N VAL A 177 -8.43 1.19 18.94
CA VAL A 177 -9.73 1.08 18.26
C VAL A 177 -10.81 0.57 19.20
N ARG A 178 -10.52 -0.46 19.98
CA ARG A 178 -11.49 -1.06 20.92
C ARG A 178 -11.84 -0.12 22.09
N GLU A 179 -10.88 0.66 22.56
CA GLU A 179 -11.05 1.55 23.70
C GLU A 179 -11.68 2.89 23.34
N ARG A 180 -11.37 3.43 22.17
CA ARG A 180 -11.72 4.81 21.79
C ARG A 180 -12.75 4.93 20.69
N LEU A 181 -12.87 3.97 19.81
CA LEU A 181 -13.79 4.00 18.67
C LEU A 181 -14.98 3.08 18.93
N LEU A 182 -15.90 3.51 19.80
CA LEU A 182 -17.13 2.76 20.07
C LEU A 182 -17.90 2.52 18.75
N GLY A 183 -18.37 1.28 18.57
CA GLY A 183 -19.08 0.92 17.34
C GLY A 183 -18.21 0.71 16.09
N PHE A 184 -16.88 0.62 16.22
CA PHE A 184 -15.96 0.42 15.07
C PHE A 184 -16.35 -0.76 14.17
N ARG A 185 -17.10 -1.75 14.69
CA ARG A 185 -17.58 -2.91 13.89
C ARG A 185 -18.51 -2.52 12.75
N THR A 186 -19.14 -1.35 12.79
CA THR A 186 -19.94 -0.83 11.69
C THR A 186 -19.10 -0.15 10.61
N ASN A 187 -17.84 0.21 10.93
CA ASN A 187 -16.90 0.76 9.96
C ASN A 187 -16.21 -0.37 9.19
N VAL A 188 -16.79 -0.70 8.02
CA VAL A 188 -16.33 -1.81 7.17
C VAL A 188 -14.86 -1.64 6.77
N GLN A 189 -14.41 -0.42 6.47
CA GLN A 189 -13.03 -0.16 6.03
C GLN A 189 -12.02 -0.45 7.15
N LEU A 190 -12.32 0.00 8.37
CA LEU A 190 -11.46 -0.23 9.54
C LEU A 190 -11.42 -1.73 9.90
N CYS A 191 -12.57 -2.40 9.87
CA CYS A 191 -12.63 -3.85 10.08
C CYS A 191 -11.82 -4.61 9.03
N ASN A 192 -11.94 -4.25 7.76
CA ASN A 192 -11.16 -4.86 6.67
C ASN A 192 -9.65 -4.66 6.88
N ALA A 193 -9.22 -3.48 7.32
CA ALA A 193 -7.82 -3.22 7.64
C ALA A 193 -7.32 -4.07 8.81
N LEU A 194 -8.11 -4.23 9.87
CA LEU A 194 -7.81 -5.12 11.00
C LEU A 194 -7.75 -6.59 10.58
N ILE A 195 -8.72 -7.07 9.78
CA ILE A 195 -8.71 -8.43 9.25
C ILE A 195 -7.45 -8.68 8.41
N ASN A 196 -7.14 -7.78 7.47
CA ASN A 196 -5.95 -7.90 6.63
C ASN A 196 -4.66 -7.88 7.47
N PHE A 197 -4.56 -7.00 8.47
CA PHE A 197 -3.43 -6.95 9.39
C PHE A 197 -3.25 -8.29 10.13
N HIS A 198 -4.30 -8.80 10.76
CA HIS A 198 -4.23 -10.07 11.50
C HIS A 198 -3.94 -11.24 10.57
N ALA A 199 -4.56 -11.29 9.40
CA ALA A 199 -4.36 -12.34 8.41
C ALA A 199 -2.90 -12.37 7.92
N ARG A 200 -2.36 -11.24 7.49
CA ARG A 200 -0.96 -11.18 7.02
C ARG A 200 0.07 -11.43 8.12
N CYS A 201 -0.25 -11.08 9.37
CA CYS A 201 0.61 -11.36 10.53
C CYS A 201 0.46 -12.78 11.11
N GLY A 202 -0.32 -13.67 10.49
CA GLY A 202 -0.50 -15.06 10.92
C GLY A 202 -1.46 -15.24 12.10
N SER A 203 -2.22 -14.20 12.48
CA SER A 203 -3.23 -14.28 13.54
C SER A 203 -4.61 -14.63 12.95
N LEU A 204 -4.69 -15.72 12.17
CA LEU A 204 -5.90 -16.13 11.45
C LEU A 204 -7.15 -16.26 12.34
N PRO A 205 -7.09 -16.85 13.55
CA PRO A 205 -8.27 -16.94 14.43
C PRO A 205 -8.82 -15.55 14.81
N ARG A 206 -7.95 -14.55 15.00
CA ARG A 206 -8.38 -13.17 15.26
C ARG A 206 -9.03 -12.53 14.05
N ALA A 207 -8.44 -12.71 12.86
CA ALA A 207 -9.01 -12.25 11.61
C ALA A 207 -10.41 -12.85 11.38
N GLN A 208 -10.57 -14.16 11.58
CA GLN A 208 -11.84 -14.88 11.46
C GLN A 208 -12.87 -14.37 12.47
N LYS A 209 -12.46 -14.15 13.73
CA LYS A 209 -13.35 -13.63 14.75
C LYS A 209 -13.89 -12.24 14.39
N LEU A 210 -13.00 -11.32 13.98
CA LEU A 210 -13.40 -9.98 13.52
C LEU A 210 -14.37 -10.04 12.34
N PHE A 211 -14.07 -10.90 11.36
CA PHE A 211 -14.93 -11.11 10.20
C PHE A 211 -16.33 -11.58 10.60
N ASN A 212 -16.42 -12.53 11.54
CA ASN A 212 -17.71 -13.06 12.03
C ASN A 212 -18.49 -12.00 12.84
N GLU A 213 -17.81 -11.11 13.54
CA GLU A 213 -18.41 -10.04 14.35
C GLU A 213 -18.90 -8.84 13.50
N MET A 214 -18.52 -8.76 12.20
CA MET A 214 -18.99 -7.69 11.32
C MET A 214 -20.47 -7.83 10.99
N PRO A 215 -21.30 -6.79 11.20
CA PRO A 215 -22.71 -6.80 10.83
C PRO A 215 -22.93 -6.75 9.31
N ARG A 216 -22.00 -6.14 8.57
CA ARG A 216 -22.01 -6.08 7.11
C ARG A 216 -20.62 -6.41 6.58
N ARG A 217 -20.58 -7.31 5.61
CA ARG A 217 -19.34 -7.72 4.93
C ARG A 217 -19.36 -7.24 3.49
N SER A 218 -18.24 -6.70 3.05
CA SER A 218 -18.02 -6.35 1.64
C SER A 218 -17.17 -7.42 0.96
N ILE A 219 -17.09 -7.40 -0.36
CA ILE A 219 -16.16 -8.27 -1.10
C ILE A 219 -14.72 -8.14 -0.59
N VAL A 220 -14.30 -6.93 -0.16
CA VAL A 220 -12.98 -6.69 0.41
C VAL A 220 -12.78 -7.44 1.73
N SER A 221 -13.82 -7.60 2.55
CA SER A 221 -13.76 -8.39 3.80
C SER A 221 -13.47 -9.86 3.50
N TRP A 222 -14.17 -10.42 2.51
CA TRP A 222 -13.96 -11.79 2.06
C TRP A 222 -12.58 -11.97 1.43
N THR A 223 -12.18 -11.08 0.53
CA THR A 223 -10.86 -11.13 -0.11
C THR A 223 -9.72 -11.09 0.90
N ALA A 224 -9.81 -10.21 1.90
CA ALA A 224 -8.78 -10.12 2.96
C ALA A 224 -8.62 -11.44 3.72
N LEU A 225 -9.75 -12.11 4.01
CA LEU A 225 -9.73 -13.37 4.76
C LEU A 225 -9.27 -14.54 3.87
N ILE A 226 -9.81 -14.67 2.65
CA ILE A 226 -9.43 -15.70 1.66
C ILE A 226 -7.93 -15.62 1.37
N THR A 227 -7.44 -14.44 1.03
CA THR A 227 -6.00 -14.22 0.79
C THR A 227 -5.17 -14.53 2.03
N GLY A 228 -5.67 -14.13 3.21
CA GLY A 228 -5.00 -14.39 4.48
C GLY A 228 -4.80 -15.88 4.75
N TYR A 229 -5.82 -16.69 4.59
CA TYR A 229 -5.69 -18.15 4.71
C TYR A 229 -4.78 -18.73 3.63
N GLY A 230 -4.88 -18.24 2.39
CA GLY A 230 -4.06 -18.69 1.27
C GLY A 230 -2.56 -18.49 1.48
N ILE A 231 -2.12 -17.32 1.93
CA ILE A 231 -0.68 -17.04 2.16
C ILE A 231 -0.06 -17.89 3.27
N HIS A 232 -0.90 -18.47 4.15
CA HIS A 232 -0.46 -19.38 5.21
C HIS A 232 -0.68 -20.86 4.84
N GLY A 233 -0.99 -21.17 3.58
CA GLY A 233 -1.10 -22.55 3.06
C GLY A 233 -2.41 -23.26 3.38
N HIS A 234 -3.41 -22.56 3.93
CA HIS A 234 -4.75 -23.12 4.21
C HIS A 234 -5.68 -22.92 3.00
N GLY A 235 -5.35 -23.54 1.87
CA GLY A 235 -6.08 -23.41 0.62
C GLY A 235 -7.49 -23.97 0.70
N ASP A 236 -7.70 -25.06 1.40
CA ASP A 236 -8.99 -25.69 1.68
C ASP A 236 -9.97 -24.71 2.36
N VAL A 237 -9.50 -24.02 3.38
CA VAL A 237 -10.28 -22.98 4.07
C VAL A 237 -10.54 -21.79 3.15
N ALA A 238 -9.57 -21.37 2.35
CA ALA A 238 -9.75 -20.27 1.38
C ALA A 238 -10.81 -20.60 0.33
N VAL A 239 -10.82 -21.83 -0.19
CA VAL A 239 -11.84 -22.33 -1.12
C VAL A 239 -13.21 -22.37 -0.47
N SER A 240 -13.33 -22.94 0.74
CA SER A 240 -14.59 -22.98 1.49
C SER A 240 -15.15 -21.55 1.75
N LEU A 241 -14.29 -20.59 2.10
CA LEU A 241 -14.69 -19.20 2.27
C LEU A 241 -15.17 -18.55 0.96
N PHE A 242 -14.53 -18.86 -0.15
CA PHE A 242 -14.94 -18.38 -1.47
C PHE A 242 -16.31 -18.95 -1.85
N GLU A 243 -16.53 -20.25 -1.69
CA GLU A 243 -17.83 -20.89 -1.97
C GLU A 243 -18.94 -20.32 -1.09
N ARG A 244 -18.63 -20.08 0.19
CA ARG A 244 -19.57 -19.41 1.10
C ARG A 244 -19.88 -17.98 0.66
N MET A 245 -18.87 -17.20 0.23
CA MET A 245 -19.07 -15.84 -0.30
C MET A 245 -20.06 -15.84 -1.48
N VAL A 246 -19.89 -16.80 -2.40
CA VAL A 246 -20.76 -16.96 -3.58
C VAL A 246 -22.16 -17.38 -3.14
N SER A 247 -22.30 -18.31 -2.18
CA SER A 247 -23.60 -18.76 -1.65
C SER A 247 -24.35 -17.65 -0.90
N GLU A 248 -23.64 -16.69 -0.28
CA GLU A 248 -24.21 -15.47 0.31
C GLU A 248 -24.61 -14.42 -0.76
N GLY A 249 -24.48 -14.74 -2.06
CA GLY A 249 -24.89 -13.87 -3.18
C GLY A 249 -23.88 -12.79 -3.55
N ILE A 250 -22.66 -12.84 -3.00
CA ILE A 250 -21.62 -11.87 -3.33
C ILE A 250 -20.90 -12.33 -4.61
N ARG A 251 -21.01 -11.51 -5.65
CA ARG A 251 -20.39 -11.80 -6.94
C ARG A 251 -18.86 -11.61 -6.86
N PRO A 252 -18.06 -12.62 -7.27
CA PRO A 252 -16.61 -12.50 -7.35
C PRO A 252 -16.14 -11.36 -8.28
N ASP A 253 -14.99 -10.76 -7.95
CA ASP A 253 -14.25 -9.84 -8.79
C ASP A 253 -12.85 -10.39 -9.11
N ASN A 254 -12.10 -9.66 -9.92
CA ASN A 254 -10.74 -10.06 -10.31
C ASN A 254 -9.82 -10.21 -9.08
N VAL A 255 -9.99 -9.37 -8.05
CA VAL A 255 -9.09 -9.37 -6.89
C VAL A 255 -9.29 -10.61 -6.01
N VAL A 256 -10.54 -11.00 -5.77
CA VAL A 256 -10.82 -12.22 -4.99
C VAL A 256 -10.40 -13.47 -5.76
N MET A 257 -10.53 -13.48 -7.11
CA MET A 257 -10.06 -14.61 -7.92
C MET A 257 -8.54 -14.75 -7.88
N VAL A 258 -7.77 -13.66 -7.94
CA VAL A 258 -6.32 -13.70 -7.72
C VAL A 258 -6.00 -14.28 -6.35
N GLY A 259 -6.71 -13.83 -5.29
CA GLY A 259 -6.52 -14.35 -3.93
C GLY A 259 -6.78 -15.86 -3.83
N LEU A 260 -7.84 -16.34 -4.47
CA LEU A 260 -8.22 -17.76 -4.51
C LEU A 260 -7.20 -18.60 -5.27
N LEU A 261 -6.81 -18.17 -6.49
CA LEU A 261 -5.82 -18.89 -7.30
C LEU A 261 -4.44 -18.93 -6.63
N SER A 262 -4.05 -17.83 -5.99
CA SER A 262 -2.83 -17.79 -5.17
C SER A 262 -2.91 -18.76 -3.98
N ALA A 263 -4.06 -18.85 -3.32
CA ALA A 263 -4.28 -19.81 -2.23
C ALA A 263 -4.15 -21.27 -2.73
N CYS A 264 -4.75 -21.59 -3.87
CA CYS A 264 -4.59 -22.91 -4.51
C CYS A 264 -3.12 -23.19 -4.85
N SER A 265 -2.38 -22.20 -5.39
CA SER A 265 -0.96 -22.35 -5.71
C SER A 265 -0.11 -22.65 -4.46
N HIS A 266 -0.28 -21.89 -3.38
CA HIS A 266 0.48 -22.08 -2.15
C HIS A 266 0.15 -23.39 -1.43
N ALA A 267 -1.08 -23.88 -1.56
CA ALA A 267 -1.52 -25.15 -0.97
C ALA A 267 -1.31 -26.38 -1.88
N GLY A 268 -0.83 -26.19 -3.10
CA GLY A 268 -0.65 -27.26 -4.07
C GLY A 268 -1.95 -27.88 -4.61
N MET A 269 -3.05 -27.14 -4.54
CA MET A 269 -4.39 -27.55 -4.97
C MET A 269 -4.56 -27.32 -6.49
N TYR A 270 -3.91 -28.19 -7.26
CA TYR A 270 -3.81 -28.04 -8.70
C TYR A 270 -5.16 -28.11 -9.43
N ASP A 271 -5.98 -29.12 -9.11
CA ASP A 271 -7.24 -29.36 -9.81
C ASP A 271 -8.26 -28.25 -9.50
N GLU A 272 -8.33 -27.80 -8.26
CA GLU A 272 -9.16 -26.69 -7.83
C GLU A 272 -8.75 -25.39 -8.53
N GLY A 273 -7.45 -25.07 -8.56
CA GLY A 273 -6.94 -23.88 -9.23
C GLY A 273 -7.30 -23.86 -10.72
N ARG A 274 -7.11 -24.99 -11.42
CA ARG A 274 -7.54 -25.14 -12.84
C ARG A 274 -9.05 -24.96 -12.99
N ARG A 275 -9.83 -25.57 -12.13
CA ARG A 275 -11.30 -25.47 -12.15
C ARG A 275 -11.72 -24.00 -12.00
N TYR A 276 -11.22 -23.31 -11.00
CA TYR A 276 -11.60 -21.90 -10.76
C TYR A 276 -11.15 -20.97 -11.88
N PHE A 277 -9.96 -21.17 -12.42
CA PHE A 277 -9.49 -20.40 -13.57
C PHE A 277 -10.36 -20.62 -14.81
N SER A 278 -10.76 -21.86 -15.11
CA SER A 278 -11.59 -22.18 -16.29
C SER A 278 -13.01 -21.61 -16.22
N ILE A 279 -13.57 -21.47 -15.00
CA ILE A 279 -14.92 -20.94 -14.83
C ILE A 279 -14.97 -19.41 -14.67
N MET A 280 -13.84 -18.71 -14.62
CA MET A 280 -13.80 -17.25 -14.48
C MET A 280 -14.64 -16.55 -15.56
N GLU A 281 -14.44 -16.90 -16.81
CA GLU A 281 -15.15 -16.27 -17.92
C GLU A 281 -16.56 -16.83 -18.11
N SER A 282 -16.72 -18.15 -18.03
CA SER A 282 -17.99 -18.82 -18.26
C SER A 282 -19.02 -18.52 -17.18
N ALA A 283 -18.67 -18.68 -15.89
CA ALA A 283 -19.58 -18.52 -14.76
C ALA A 283 -19.64 -17.07 -14.23
N TYR A 284 -18.50 -16.39 -14.12
CA TYR A 284 -18.42 -15.08 -13.47
C TYR A 284 -18.29 -13.91 -14.43
N LYS A 285 -18.09 -14.16 -15.74
CA LYS A 285 -17.86 -13.12 -16.78
C LYS A 285 -16.64 -12.25 -16.49
N LEU A 286 -15.62 -12.86 -15.89
CA LEU A 286 -14.35 -12.22 -15.58
C LEU A 286 -13.29 -12.67 -16.58
N ARG A 287 -12.72 -11.72 -17.31
CA ARG A 287 -11.60 -12.02 -18.21
C ARG A 287 -10.32 -12.15 -17.38
N PRO A 288 -9.53 -13.23 -17.54
CA PRO A 288 -8.26 -13.36 -16.86
C PRO A 288 -7.30 -12.21 -17.19
N THR A 289 -6.65 -11.68 -16.16
CA THR A 289 -5.60 -10.64 -16.26
C THR A 289 -4.22 -11.25 -16.05
N LEU A 290 -3.16 -10.48 -16.22
CA LEU A 290 -1.77 -10.92 -15.98
C LEU A 290 -1.59 -11.56 -14.59
N GLU A 291 -2.22 -10.99 -13.57
CA GLU A 291 -2.13 -11.52 -12.19
C GLU A 291 -2.73 -12.93 -12.08
N HIS A 292 -3.83 -13.21 -12.77
CA HIS A 292 -4.44 -14.55 -12.79
C HIS A 292 -3.52 -15.55 -13.50
N TYR A 293 -2.96 -15.18 -14.64
CA TYR A 293 -1.99 -16.01 -15.35
C TYR A 293 -0.73 -16.25 -14.51
N THR A 294 -0.24 -15.22 -13.80
CA THR A 294 0.90 -15.37 -12.88
C THR A 294 0.61 -16.43 -11.80
N CYS A 295 -0.59 -16.39 -11.19
CA CYS A 295 -0.98 -17.40 -10.20
C CYS A 295 -1.06 -18.81 -10.82
N MET A 296 -1.56 -18.93 -12.06
CA MET A 296 -1.65 -20.22 -12.74
C MET A 296 -0.27 -20.75 -13.14
N VAL A 297 0.65 -19.89 -13.60
CA VAL A 297 2.03 -20.26 -13.90
C VAL A 297 2.76 -20.72 -12.62
N ASP A 298 2.56 -20.01 -11.49
CA ASP A 298 3.11 -20.43 -10.18
C ASP A 298 2.51 -21.77 -9.72
N LEU A 299 1.21 -22.00 -9.90
CA LEU A 299 0.52 -23.25 -9.57
C LEU A 299 1.08 -24.44 -10.39
N LEU A 300 1.13 -24.28 -11.71
CA LEU A 300 1.68 -25.27 -12.63
C LEU A 300 3.16 -25.54 -12.33
N GLY A 301 3.91 -24.46 -12.10
CA GLY A 301 5.31 -24.52 -11.77
C GLY A 301 5.60 -25.26 -10.48
N ARG A 302 4.88 -24.97 -9.39
CA ARG A 302 5.00 -25.69 -8.11
C ARG A 302 4.65 -27.16 -8.24
N ALA A 303 3.68 -27.50 -9.11
CA ALA A 303 3.32 -28.88 -9.42
C ALA A 303 4.33 -29.62 -10.33
N GLY A 304 5.44 -28.97 -10.73
CA GLY A 304 6.45 -29.54 -11.62
C GLY A 304 6.05 -29.58 -13.10
N ARG A 305 4.92 -28.99 -13.47
CA ARG A 305 4.36 -29.00 -14.83
C ARG A 305 4.91 -27.84 -15.66
N LEU A 306 6.24 -27.73 -15.76
CA LEU A 306 6.93 -26.61 -16.42
C LEU A 306 6.56 -26.48 -17.91
N GLY A 307 6.33 -27.61 -18.62
CA GLY A 307 5.87 -27.61 -20.01
C GLY A 307 4.50 -26.95 -20.17
N GLU A 308 3.53 -27.36 -19.34
CA GLU A 308 2.18 -26.75 -19.36
C GLU A 308 2.22 -25.25 -18.95
N ALA A 309 3.11 -24.87 -18.05
CA ALA A 309 3.29 -23.47 -17.69
C ALA A 309 3.80 -22.64 -18.89
N ARG A 310 4.74 -23.16 -19.69
CA ARG A 310 5.21 -22.53 -20.94
C ARG A 310 4.10 -22.42 -22.00
N GLU A 311 3.34 -23.51 -22.19
CA GLU A 311 2.20 -23.53 -23.10
C GLU A 311 1.15 -22.51 -22.70
N LEU A 312 0.86 -22.41 -21.40
CA LEU A 312 -0.06 -21.39 -20.86
C LEU A 312 0.44 -19.98 -21.20
N ILE A 313 1.72 -19.67 -20.96
CA ILE A 313 2.32 -18.37 -21.28
C ILE A 313 2.20 -18.08 -22.79
N SER A 314 2.48 -19.05 -23.63
CA SER A 314 2.41 -18.89 -25.08
C SER A 314 0.98 -18.69 -25.61
N SER A 315 -0.02 -19.20 -24.90
CA SER A 315 -1.45 -19.12 -25.25
C SER A 315 -2.16 -17.89 -24.67
N MET A 316 -1.46 -17.06 -23.89
CA MET A 316 -2.05 -15.85 -23.29
C MET A 316 -2.50 -14.86 -24.39
N PRO A 317 -3.70 -14.25 -24.24
CA PRO A 317 -4.21 -13.24 -25.18
C PRO A 317 -3.49 -11.88 -25.08
N MET A 318 -2.54 -11.76 -24.17
CA MET A 318 -1.73 -10.56 -23.88
C MET A 318 -0.27 -10.94 -23.70
N ALA A 319 0.64 -9.99 -23.91
CA ALA A 319 2.07 -10.23 -23.67
C ALA A 319 2.34 -10.50 -22.18
N ALA A 320 3.10 -11.54 -21.89
CA ALA A 320 3.56 -11.85 -20.55
C ALA A 320 4.53 -10.77 -20.06
N ASP A 321 4.37 -10.35 -18.79
CA ASP A 321 5.26 -9.40 -18.13
C ASP A 321 6.36 -10.11 -17.32
N GLY A 322 7.20 -9.32 -16.65
CA GLY A 322 8.27 -9.85 -15.80
C GLY A 322 7.76 -10.68 -14.62
N ALA A 323 6.53 -10.47 -14.15
CA ALA A 323 5.95 -11.25 -13.06
C ALA A 323 5.57 -12.66 -13.51
N VAL A 324 4.97 -12.81 -14.69
CA VAL A 324 4.61 -14.12 -15.27
C VAL A 324 5.87 -14.96 -15.52
N TRP A 325 6.86 -14.39 -16.21
CA TRP A 325 8.14 -15.07 -16.43
C TRP A 325 8.91 -15.31 -15.13
N GLY A 326 8.80 -14.41 -14.16
CA GLY A 326 9.37 -14.55 -12.82
C GLY A 326 8.79 -15.73 -12.04
N ALA A 327 7.49 -15.99 -12.17
CA ALA A 327 6.84 -17.16 -11.58
C ALA A 327 7.38 -18.46 -12.18
N LEU A 328 7.55 -18.54 -13.53
CA LEU A 328 8.17 -19.68 -14.18
C LEU A 328 9.63 -19.87 -13.75
N LEU A 329 10.42 -18.80 -13.68
CA LEU A 329 11.81 -18.85 -13.22
C LEU A 329 11.90 -19.33 -11.75
N GLY A 330 10.97 -18.90 -10.90
CA GLY A 330 10.84 -19.36 -9.52
C GLY A 330 10.57 -20.88 -9.43
N ALA A 331 9.70 -21.38 -10.29
CA ALA A 331 9.42 -22.81 -10.41
C ALA A 331 10.65 -23.60 -10.90
N CYS A 332 11.40 -23.06 -11.87
CA CYS A 332 12.63 -23.67 -12.35
C CYS A 332 13.68 -23.83 -11.24
N LYS A 333 13.71 -22.91 -10.26
CA LYS A 333 14.56 -23.08 -9.09
C LYS A 333 14.13 -24.26 -8.21
N ILE A 334 12.82 -24.41 -7.98
CA ILE A 334 12.29 -25.52 -7.17
C ILE A 334 12.64 -26.87 -7.79
N HIS A 335 12.50 -27.00 -9.11
CA HIS A 335 12.69 -28.24 -9.85
C HIS A 335 14.08 -28.38 -10.49
N LYS A 336 15.01 -27.47 -10.19
CA LYS A 336 16.40 -27.47 -10.69
C LYS A 336 16.48 -27.61 -12.22
N ASN A 337 15.59 -26.91 -12.93
CA ASN A 337 15.54 -26.93 -14.40
C ASN A 337 16.22 -25.68 -14.96
N ALA A 338 17.49 -25.81 -15.37
CA ALA A 338 18.26 -24.70 -15.90
C ALA A 338 17.85 -24.31 -17.35
N GLU A 339 17.37 -25.26 -18.14
CA GLU A 339 16.99 -25.03 -19.55
C GLU A 339 15.79 -24.09 -19.65
N VAL A 340 14.67 -24.46 -19.04
CA VAL A 340 13.47 -23.61 -19.00
C VAL A 340 13.73 -22.32 -18.20
N GLY A 341 14.60 -22.40 -17.18
CA GLY A 341 15.03 -21.24 -16.40
C GLY A 341 15.78 -20.21 -17.24
N GLU A 342 16.65 -20.64 -18.16
CA GLU A 342 17.38 -19.75 -19.05
C GLU A 342 16.45 -19.04 -20.04
N GLU A 343 15.49 -19.76 -20.62
CA GLU A 343 14.45 -19.20 -21.49
C GLU A 343 13.66 -18.09 -20.76
N ALA A 344 13.14 -18.40 -19.56
CA ALA A 344 12.41 -17.45 -18.75
C ALA A 344 13.28 -16.23 -18.38
N PHE A 345 14.54 -16.45 -18.02
CA PHE A 345 15.48 -15.41 -17.65
C PHE A 345 15.80 -14.48 -18.82
N GLN A 346 15.93 -14.97 -20.04
CA GLN A 346 16.15 -14.14 -21.23
C GLN A 346 14.98 -13.17 -21.43
N GLN A 347 13.75 -13.65 -21.37
CA GLN A 347 12.57 -12.81 -21.48
C GLN A 347 12.50 -11.72 -20.37
N ILE A 348 12.81 -12.11 -19.13
CA ILE A 348 12.81 -11.17 -17.99
C ILE A 348 13.86 -10.05 -18.17
N VAL A 349 15.05 -10.40 -18.65
CA VAL A 349 16.15 -9.45 -18.83
C VAL A 349 15.87 -8.40 -19.91
N GLU A 350 15.01 -8.74 -20.88
CA GLU A 350 14.52 -7.79 -21.88
C GLU A 350 13.46 -6.85 -21.29
N LEU A 351 12.55 -7.39 -20.49
CA LEU A 351 11.46 -6.62 -19.88
C LEU A 351 11.90 -5.78 -18.67
N GLU A 352 12.72 -6.36 -17.80
CA GLU A 352 13.16 -5.77 -16.53
C GLU A 352 14.68 -5.84 -16.34
N PRO A 353 15.46 -5.15 -17.20
CA PRO A 353 16.93 -5.28 -17.23
C PRO A 353 17.64 -4.88 -15.93
N SER A 354 17.00 -4.10 -15.08
CA SER A 354 17.56 -3.59 -13.81
C SER A 354 17.15 -4.38 -12.56
N ASN A 355 16.28 -5.38 -12.70
CA ASN A 355 15.78 -6.15 -11.54
C ASN A 355 16.81 -7.21 -11.10
N VAL A 356 17.66 -6.85 -10.14
CA VAL A 356 18.73 -7.71 -9.60
C VAL A 356 18.22 -9.06 -9.09
N GLY A 357 17.00 -9.13 -8.60
CA GLY A 357 16.42 -10.35 -8.03
C GLY A 357 16.43 -11.53 -9.01
N TYR A 358 16.11 -11.29 -10.26
CA TYR A 358 16.07 -12.34 -11.30
C TYR A 358 17.46 -12.85 -11.67
N TYR A 359 18.48 -11.98 -11.71
CA TYR A 359 19.87 -12.41 -11.94
C TYR A 359 20.36 -13.28 -10.80
N VAL A 360 20.05 -12.93 -9.56
CA VAL A 360 20.40 -13.73 -8.39
C VAL A 360 19.68 -15.09 -8.46
N LEU A 361 18.39 -15.09 -8.82
CA LEU A 361 17.60 -16.31 -8.92
C LEU A 361 18.19 -17.27 -9.97
N MET A 362 18.51 -16.76 -11.17
CA MET A 362 19.15 -17.57 -12.22
C MET A 362 20.54 -18.04 -11.83
N SER A 363 21.35 -17.18 -11.20
CA SER A 363 22.66 -17.60 -10.67
C SER A 363 22.53 -18.75 -9.65
N ASN A 364 21.48 -18.75 -8.82
CA ASN A 364 21.21 -19.84 -7.88
C ASN A 364 20.80 -21.12 -8.61
N ILE A 365 19.97 -21.04 -9.68
CA ILE A 365 19.57 -22.20 -10.49
C ILE A 365 20.82 -22.87 -11.08
N TYR A 366 21.71 -22.10 -11.70
CA TYR A 366 22.96 -22.62 -12.25
C TYR A 366 23.88 -23.25 -11.18
N THR A 367 23.90 -22.63 -9.98
CA THR A 367 24.67 -23.20 -8.86
C THR A 367 24.09 -24.54 -8.42
N ASP A 368 22.75 -24.62 -8.27
CA ASP A 368 22.05 -25.83 -7.82
C ASP A 368 22.11 -26.98 -8.85
N THR A 369 22.38 -26.64 -10.13
CA THR A 369 22.55 -27.60 -11.24
C THR A 369 24.02 -27.87 -11.60
N GLY A 370 24.98 -27.29 -10.88
CA GLY A 370 26.42 -27.50 -11.12
C GLY A 370 26.98 -26.76 -12.35
N GLN A 371 26.23 -25.85 -12.96
CA GLN A 371 26.62 -25.15 -14.20
C GLN A 371 27.39 -23.85 -13.88
N LEU A 372 28.66 -23.98 -13.45
CA LEU A 372 29.50 -22.88 -13.00
C LEU A 372 29.73 -21.81 -14.09
N ASP A 373 29.82 -22.22 -15.34
CA ASP A 373 29.96 -21.27 -16.48
C ASP A 373 28.70 -20.39 -16.62
N GLY A 374 27.50 -20.93 -16.36
CA GLY A 374 26.25 -20.18 -16.31
C GLY A 374 26.27 -19.12 -15.22
N VAL A 375 26.76 -19.46 -14.04
CA VAL A 375 26.96 -18.53 -12.92
C VAL A 375 27.87 -17.37 -13.31
N ALA A 376 29.00 -17.69 -13.98
CA ALA A 376 29.95 -16.67 -14.44
C ALA A 376 29.33 -15.71 -15.46
N ARG A 377 28.57 -16.27 -16.46
CA ARG A 377 27.86 -15.46 -17.46
C ARG A 377 26.85 -14.50 -16.83
N VAL A 378 25.99 -14.97 -15.92
CA VAL A 378 25.00 -14.13 -15.27
C VAL A 378 25.66 -13.02 -14.43
N ARG A 379 26.75 -13.34 -13.71
CA ARG A 379 27.50 -12.34 -12.93
C ARG A 379 28.23 -11.33 -13.81
N ALA A 380 28.75 -11.74 -14.96
CA ALA A 380 29.32 -10.83 -15.96
C ALA A 380 28.27 -9.85 -16.47
N LYS A 381 27.08 -10.36 -16.85
CA LYS A 381 25.94 -9.54 -17.33
C LYS A 381 25.44 -8.54 -16.27
N MET A 382 25.48 -8.92 -14.97
CA MET A 382 25.21 -7.98 -13.88
C MET A 382 26.24 -6.85 -13.80
N ARG A 383 27.55 -7.19 -13.92
CA ARG A 383 28.65 -6.19 -13.86
C ARG A 383 28.58 -5.22 -15.03
N GLU A 384 28.36 -5.73 -16.26
CA GLU A 384 28.21 -4.91 -17.45
C GLU A 384 27.08 -3.87 -17.32
N ARG A 385 26.00 -4.24 -16.61
CA ARG A 385 24.86 -3.36 -16.36
C ARG A 385 25.00 -2.53 -15.07
N GLY A 386 26.13 -2.60 -14.38
CA GLY A 386 26.34 -1.87 -13.11
C GLY A 386 25.47 -2.32 -11.96
N LEU A 387 24.86 -3.53 -12.06
CA LEU A 387 23.96 -4.06 -11.04
C LEU A 387 24.76 -4.62 -9.86
N LYS A 388 24.39 -4.23 -8.65
CA LYS A 388 24.99 -4.74 -7.41
C LYS A 388 23.94 -5.51 -6.62
N LYS A 389 24.32 -6.70 -6.15
CA LYS A 389 23.50 -7.46 -5.20
C LYS A 389 23.51 -6.72 -3.87
N GLU A 390 22.36 -6.21 -3.46
CA GLU A 390 22.21 -5.77 -2.06
C GLU A 390 22.17 -7.01 -1.15
N PRO A 391 22.91 -7.00 -0.03
CA PRO A 391 22.88 -8.13 0.90
C PRO A 391 21.48 -8.30 1.48
N GLY A 392 20.76 -9.36 1.09
CA GLY A 392 19.39 -9.60 1.50
C GLY A 392 19.17 -9.66 3.02
N CYS A 393 20.19 -10.12 3.77
CA CYS A 393 20.17 -10.09 5.24
C CYS A 393 20.17 -8.69 5.84
N SER A 394 20.78 -7.69 5.19
CA SER A 394 20.87 -6.35 5.76
C SER A 394 19.58 -5.56 5.66
N TYR A 395 18.78 -5.79 4.60
CA TYR A 395 17.51 -5.09 4.43
C TYR A 395 16.43 -5.65 5.37
N ALA A 396 16.26 -6.97 5.42
CA ALA A 396 15.35 -7.62 6.37
C ALA A 396 15.76 -7.34 7.83
N LYS A 397 17.07 -7.37 8.12
CA LYS A 397 17.60 -7.03 9.46
C LYS A 397 17.38 -5.57 9.81
N ARG A 398 17.61 -4.62 8.87
CA ARG A 398 17.31 -3.20 9.10
C ARG A 398 15.83 -2.93 9.29
N ILE A 399 14.94 -3.58 8.52
CA ILE A 399 13.50 -3.48 8.73
C ILE A 399 13.15 -4.07 10.10
N TYR A 400 13.67 -5.24 10.44
CA TYR A 400 13.42 -5.89 11.72
C TYR A 400 13.93 -5.03 12.90
N GLU A 401 15.14 -4.51 12.84
CA GLU A 401 15.70 -3.58 13.84
C GLU A 401 14.88 -2.28 13.93
N LEU A 402 14.42 -1.76 12.79
CA LEU A 402 13.58 -0.58 12.76
C LEU A 402 12.18 -0.85 13.34
N VAL A 403 11.59 -2.01 13.04
CA VAL A 403 10.32 -2.45 13.62
C VAL A 403 10.46 -2.62 15.14
N ILE A 404 11.52 -3.28 15.61
CA ILE A 404 11.80 -3.42 17.05
C ILE A 404 11.98 -2.04 17.71
N ARG A 405 12.75 -1.14 17.09
CA ARG A 405 12.89 0.23 17.61
C ARG A 405 11.56 0.96 17.64
N LEU A 406 10.74 0.83 16.61
CA LEU A 406 9.40 1.39 16.55
C LEU A 406 8.50 0.79 17.65
N GLU A 407 8.60 -0.52 17.91
CA GLU A 407 7.87 -1.21 18.98
C GLU A 407 8.33 -0.80 20.38
N GLN A 408 9.65 -0.69 20.60
CA GLN A 408 10.20 -0.22 21.87
C GLN A 408 9.78 1.22 22.18
N MET A 409 9.87 2.08 21.18
CA MET A 409 9.52 3.48 21.33
C MET A 409 8.00 3.71 21.45
N VAL A 410 7.12 2.78 21.06
CA VAL A 410 5.67 2.79 21.37
C VAL A 410 5.43 2.44 22.84
N LYS A 411 6.29 1.61 23.42
CA LYS A 411 6.20 1.21 24.85
C LYS A 411 6.71 2.27 25.81
N GLU A 412 7.64 3.14 25.39
CA GLU A 412 8.10 4.27 26.17
C GLU A 412 7.06 5.40 26.13
N LYS A 413 6.04 5.33 27.02
CA LYS A 413 5.13 6.45 27.28
C LYS A 413 5.90 7.59 27.93
N PRO A 414 5.84 8.84 27.46
CA PRO A 414 6.19 9.98 28.28
C PRO A 414 5.03 10.24 29.25
N GLY A 415 5.30 10.06 30.55
CA GLY A 415 4.53 10.73 31.58
C GLY A 415 3.51 9.93 32.36
N ALA A 416 3.96 9.16 33.35
CA ALA A 416 3.36 9.19 34.66
C ALA A 416 4.43 9.69 35.63
N ARG A 417 4.60 11.00 35.71
CA ARG A 417 5.13 11.59 36.93
C ARG A 417 3.98 11.59 37.93
N GLU A 418 3.95 10.57 38.77
CA GLU A 418 3.22 10.60 40.02
C GLU A 418 3.83 11.70 40.89
N SER A 419 3.00 12.66 41.19
CA SER A 419 3.22 13.59 42.32
C SER A 419 3.21 12.79 43.60
N GLY A 420 4.36 12.35 44.06
CA GLY A 420 4.56 11.85 45.39
C GLY A 420 4.73 13.01 46.36
N ALA A 421 3.69 13.36 47.08
CA ALA A 421 3.80 14.17 48.27
C ALA A 421 4.49 13.36 49.37
N ALA A 422 5.42 14.00 50.01
CA ALA A 422 6.12 13.52 51.16
C ALA A 422 5.19 13.27 52.34
N GLU A 423 5.40 12.18 53.08
CA GLU A 423 5.32 12.16 54.52
C GLU A 423 6.17 11.02 55.09
N GLY A 424 6.84 11.34 56.15
CA GLY A 424 7.96 10.74 56.75
C GLY A 424 7.68 9.59 57.74
N GLY A 425 8.78 9.06 58.24
CA GLY A 425 8.84 8.44 59.55
C GLY A 425 9.31 6.99 59.58
N ALA A 426 10.59 6.81 59.88
CA ALA A 426 11.22 5.84 60.78
C ALA A 426 10.62 4.43 60.94
N GLU A 427 11.35 3.33 60.71
CA GLU A 427 12.13 2.71 61.80
C GLU A 427 12.79 1.39 61.32
N LYS A 428 13.89 1.08 61.97
CA LYS A 428 14.80 -0.05 61.75
C LYS A 428 14.16 -1.41 62.04
N ALA A 429 14.59 -2.46 61.36
CA ALA A 429 15.34 -3.57 61.98
C ALA A 429 15.54 -4.77 61.00
N ALA A 430 16.79 -5.14 60.94
CA ALA A 430 17.46 -6.40 60.66
C ALA A 430 16.67 -7.73 60.57
N ALA A 431 16.98 -8.55 59.57
CA ALA A 431 17.66 -9.84 59.73
C ALA A 431 17.66 -10.65 58.43
N GLN A 432 18.83 -11.09 57.97
CA GLN A 432 19.12 -12.22 57.07
C GLN A 432 19.01 -13.54 57.87
N PRO A 433 19.27 -14.71 57.26
CA PRO A 433 18.77 -15.32 56.01
C PRO A 433 18.22 -16.76 56.28
N LEU A 434 17.55 -17.33 55.28
CA LEU A 434 17.73 -18.71 54.85
C LEU A 434 17.17 -18.86 53.47
#